data_17b37fba3e486a40c196647da4e99866
#
_entry.id   17b37fba3e486a40c196647da4e99866
#
_cell.length_a   1.000
_cell.length_b   1.000
_cell.length_c   1.000
_cell.angle_alpha   90.00
_cell.angle_beta   90.00
_cell.angle_gamma   90.00
#
_symmetry.space_group_name_H-M   'P 1'
#
loop_
_entity.id
_entity.type
_entity.pdbx_description
1 polymer ?
#
loop_
_entity_poly.entity_id
_entity_poly.type
_entity_poly.pdbx_seq_one_letter_code
_entity_poly.pdbx_strand_id
1 'polypeptide(L)'
;MSNYYLVLNGEFAYNKSTSDGYPFGAIKRLDLYEKGVLSTLYIVFTPKKEHQIDSDFLTVFFDTDRWHKGVAERAAEGARNHGLLNISAEDFFDIDLSVPKDVAEQKQIGAFIRQLDNLITLHQRKHFLILEDIMLNNINKMDLF
;
A
#
# COMPACT_ATOMS: atom_id res chain seq x y z
N MET A 1 12.27 -26.80 -7.77
CA MET A 1 11.50 -25.63 -8.22
C MET A 1 11.30 -24.67 -7.06
N SER A 2 11.63 -23.42 -7.26
CA SER A 2 11.39 -22.39 -6.23
C SER A 2 9.92 -21.99 -6.26
N ASN A 3 9.22 -22.15 -5.14
CA ASN A 3 7.84 -21.67 -4.97
C ASN A 3 7.77 -20.24 -4.43
N TYR A 4 8.83 -19.46 -4.67
CA TYR A 4 8.98 -18.12 -4.13
C TYR A 4 9.55 -17.17 -5.18
N TYR A 5 9.16 -15.91 -5.09
CA TYR A 5 9.75 -14.81 -5.85
C TYR A 5 10.78 -14.07 -4.99
N LEU A 6 11.92 -13.76 -5.57
CA LEU A 6 12.85 -12.78 -5.02
C LEU A 6 12.34 -11.38 -5.35
N VAL A 7 12.20 -10.52 -4.34
CA VAL A 7 11.79 -9.12 -4.46
C VAL A 7 12.97 -8.24 -4.06
N LEU A 8 13.31 -7.28 -4.88
CA LEU A 8 14.39 -6.33 -4.63
C LEU A 8 13.84 -5.00 -4.10
N ASN A 9 14.68 -4.27 -3.39
CA ASN A 9 14.34 -2.91 -2.96
C ASN A 9 13.84 -2.07 -4.14
N GLY A 10 12.74 -1.35 -3.93
CA GLY A 10 12.10 -0.54 -4.98
C GLY A 10 11.08 -1.27 -5.85
N GLU A 11 11.02 -2.59 -5.80
CA GLU A 11 10.00 -3.36 -6.49
C GLU A 11 8.69 -3.38 -5.71
N PHE A 12 7.58 -3.51 -6.44
CA PHE A 12 6.22 -3.58 -5.89
C PHE A 12 5.77 -5.03 -5.79
N ALA A 13 4.95 -5.30 -4.77
CA ALA A 13 4.29 -6.58 -4.60
C ALA A 13 2.79 -6.38 -4.37
N TYR A 14 1.98 -7.08 -5.13
CA TYR A 14 0.53 -7.11 -4.96
C TYR A 14 0.13 -8.37 -4.19
N ASN A 15 -0.42 -8.16 -3.00
CA ASN A 15 -1.06 -9.19 -2.21
C ASN A 15 -2.54 -9.25 -2.58
N LYS A 16 -2.97 -10.34 -3.21
CA LYS A 16 -4.34 -10.55 -3.66
C LYS A 16 -5.30 -11.01 -2.55
N SER A 17 -4.82 -11.21 -1.34
CA SER A 17 -5.66 -11.57 -0.19
C SER A 17 -6.54 -10.40 0.25
N THR A 18 -7.84 -10.67 0.37
CA THR A 18 -8.81 -9.67 0.82
C THR A 18 -9.00 -9.74 2.33
N SER A 19 -9.21 -8.60 2.96
CA SER A 19 -9.51 -8.48 4.38
C SER A 19 -10.30 -7.21 4.65
N ASP A 20 -10.72 -7.01 5.90
CA ASP A 20 -11.37 -5.76 6.30
C ASP A 20 -10.47 -4.57 6.04
N GLY A 21 -11.00 -3.56 5.35
CA GLY A 21 -10.23 -2.40 4.90
C GLY A 21 -9.41 -2.62 3.62
N TYR A 22 -9.30 -3.87 3.12
CA TYR A 22 -8.57 -4.23 1.91
C TYR A 22 -9.40 -5.13 0.98
N PRO A 23 -10.51 -4.62 0.42
CA PRO A 23 -11.45 -5.44 -0.36
C PRO A 23 -10.86 -5.99 -1.67
N PHE A 24 -9.77 -5.39 -2.15
CA PHE A 24 -9.04 -5.83 -3.36
C PHE A 24 -7.58 -6.21 -3.08
N GLY A 25 -7.24 -6.47 -1.80
CA GLY A 25 -5.86 -6.71 -1.40
C GLY A 25 -5.07 -5.42 -1.23
N ALA A 26 -3.75 -5.50 -1.30
CA ALA A 26 -2.87 -4.37 -1.11
C ALA A 26 -1.64 -4.44 -2.01
N ILE A 27 -1.19 -3.30 -2.50
CA ILE A 27 0.02 -3.17 -3.29
C ILE A 27 1.00 -2.29 -2.51
N LYS A 28 2.19 -2.82 -2.23
CA LYS A 28 3.24 -2.13 -1.48
C LYS A 28 4.59 -2.26 -2.18
N ARG A 29 5.45 -1.27 -1.98
CA ARG A 29 6.85 -1.27 -2.44
C ARG A 29 7.76 -1.75 -1.32
N LEU A 30 8.78 -2.52 -1.66
CA LEU A 30 9.82 -2.92 -0.71
C LEU A 30 10.81 -1.77 -0.49
N ASP A 31 10.68 -1.09 0.65
CA ASP A 31 11.50 0.08 0.99
C ASP A 31 12.47 -0.17 2.14
N LEU A 32 12.17 -1.10 3.06
CA LEU A 32 12.90 -1.27 4.31
C LEU A 32 14.09 -2.23 4.21
N TYR A 33 14.10 -3.11 3.22
CA TYR A 33 15.12 -4.14 3.05
C TYR A 33 15.68 -4.11 1.64
N GLU A 34 16.92 -4.59 1.50
CA GLU A 34 17.58 -4.70 0.19
C GLU A 34 16.87 -5.74 -0.70
N LYS A 35 16.43 -6.84 -0.10
CA LYS A 35 15.72 -7.92 -0.78
C LYS A 35 14.81 -8.67 0.17
N GLY A 36 13.83 -9.36 -0.38
CA GLY A 36 12.91 -10.22 0.34
C GLY A 36 12.46 -11.39 -0.52
N VAL A 37 11.72 -12.30 0.08
CA VAL A 37 11.17 -13.48 -0.59
C VAL A 37 9.67 -13.52 -0.35
N LEU A 38 8.89 -13.67 -1.43
CA LEU A 38 7.44 -13.76 -1.39
C LEU A 38 6.95 -15.05 -2.07
N SER A 39 5.81 -15.53 -1.59
CA SER A 39 5.09 -16.64 -2.25
C SER A 39 4.73 -16.28 -3.71
N THR A 40 4.63 -17.28 -4.57
CA THR A 40 4.16 -17.12 -5.96
C THR A 40 2.69 -16.72 -6.07
N LEU A 41 1.96 -16.63 -4.96
CA LEU A 41 0.61 -16.05 -4.92
C LEU A 41 0.61 -14.52 -5.02
N TYR A 42 1.75 -13.86 -4.78
CA TYR A 42 1.92 -12.44 -4.99
C TYR A 42 2.24 -12.14 -6.46
N ILE A 43 1.87 -10.95 -6.91
CA ILE A 43 2.35 -10.42 -8.19
C ILE A 43 3.44 -9.40 -7.88
N VAL A 44 4.67 -9.69 -8.33
CA VAL A 44 5.83 -8.81 -8.14
C VAL A 44 6.11 -8.07 -9.44
N PHE A 45 6.28 -6.76 -9.36
CA PHE A 45 6.47 -5.93 -10.55
C PHE A 45 7.25 -4.65 -10.27
N THR A 46 7.77 -4.08 -11.34
CA THR A 46 8.32 -2.73 -11.36
C THR A 46 7.86 -2.02 -12.61
N PRO A 47 7.57 -0.70 -12.56
CA PRO A 47 7.22 0.04 -13.76
C PRO A 47 8.35 0.03 -14.78
N LYS A 48 8.00 -0.05 -16.06
CA LYS A 48 8.99 0.08 -17.14
C LYS A 48 9.52 1.51 -17.18
N LYS A 49 10.82 1.67 -17.36
CA LYS A 49 11.50 2.97 -17.41
C LYS A 49 10.94 3.89 -18.51
N GLU A 50 10.53 3.33 -19.62
CA GLU A 50 9.96 4.06 -20.75
C GLU A 50 8.62 4.72 -20.47
N HIS A 51 7.88 4.29 -19.46
CA HIS A 51 6.57 4.85 -19.12
C HIS A 51 6.62 6.14 -18.29
N GLN A 52 7.79 6.61 -17.92
CA GLN A 52 7.97 7.87 -17.18
C GLN A 52 7.05 7.98 -15.97
N ILE A 53 7.08 6.97 -15.13
CA ILE A 53 6.30 6.91 -13.87
C ILE A 53 7.22 7.12 -12.69
N ASP A 54 6.86 8.07 -11.82
CA ASP A 54 7.56 8.27 -10.56
C ASP A 54 7.20 7.18 -9.56
N SER A 55 8.20 6.45 -9.07
CA SER A 55 7.98 5.32 -8.16
C SER A 55 7.37 5.75 -6.81
N ASP A 56 7.76 6.90 -6.30
CA ASP A 56 7.22 7.45 -5.06
C ASP A 56 5.75 7.84 -5.21
N PHE A 57 5.37 8.42 -6.34
CA PHE A 57 3.97 8.67 -6.69
C PHE A 57 3.15 7.38 -6.69
N LEU A 58 3.69 6.30 -7.27
CA LEU A 58 2.97 5.02 -7.30
C LEU A 58 2.71 4.45 -5.90
N THR A 59 3.61 4.64 -4.94
CA THR A 59 3.35 4.20 -3.55
C THR A 59 2.11 4.87 -2.97
N VAL A 60 1.92 6.14 -3.26
CA VAL A 60 0.75 6.92 -2.83
C VAL A 60 -0.50 6.52 -3.63
N PHE A 61 -0.35 6.36 -4.94
CA PHE A 61 -1.45 5.96 -5.83
C PHE A 61 -2.07 4.62 -5.42
N PHE A 62 -1.25 3.62 -5.12
CA PHE A 62 -1.72 2.30 -4.72
C PHE A 62 -2.29 2.26 -3.29
N ASP A 63 -2.13 3.30 -2.49
CA ASP A 63 -2.83 3.46 -1.21
C ASP A 63 -4.26 4.01 -1.39
N THR A 64 -4.61 4.48 -2.59
CA THR A 64 -5.98 4.90 -2.95
C THR A 64 -6.80 3.72 -3.51
N ASP A 65 -8.09 3.96 -3.73
CA ASP A 65 -9.00 3.00 -4.37
C ASP A 65 -9.06 3.10 -5.91
N ARG A 66 -8.27 3.99 -6.51
CA ARG A 66 -8.35 4.31 -7.95
C ARG A 66 -7.99 3.14 -8.88
N TRP A 67 -7.30 2.13 -8.37
CA TRP A 67 -6.95 0.92 -9.10
C TRP A 67 -7.96 -0.24 -8.89
N HIS A 68 -8.86 -0.13 -7.91
CA HIS A 68 -9.79 -1.19 -7.51
C HIS A 68 -10.74 -1.60 -8.64
N LYS A 69 -11.27 -0.62 -9.38
CA LYS A 69 -12.19 -0.89 -10.50
C LYS A 69 -11.53 -1.74 -11.57
N GLY A 70 -10.28 -1.44 -11.93
CA GLY A 70 -9.53 -2.21 -12.91
C GLY A 70 -9.34 -3.67 -12.51
N VAL A 71 -9.06 -3.91 -11.22
CA VAL A 71 -8.97 -5.27 -10.67
C VAL A 71 -10.34 -5.95 -10.68
N ALA A 72 -11.40 -5.26 -10.25
CA ALA A 72 -12.75 -5.81 -10.20
C ALA A 72 -13.27 -6.26 -11.59
N GLU A 73 -12.92 -5.52 -12.63
CA GLU A 73 -13.31 -5.84 -14.00
C GLU A 73 -12.59 -7.08 -14.57
N ARG A 74 -11.42 -7.42 -14.03
CA ARG A 74 -10.59 -8.53 -14.52
C ARG A 74 -10.55 -9.74 -13.60
N ALA A 75 -10.92 -9.59 -12.34
CA ALA A 75 -11.04 -10.71 -11.42
C ALA A 75 -12.23 -11.60 -11.81
N ALA A 76 -12.00 -12.92 -11.93
CA ALA A 76 -13.05 -13.84 -12.29
C ALA A 76 -14.14 -13.89 -11.22
N GLU A 77 -15.41 -13.85 -11.63
CA GLU A 77 -16.55 -13.98 -10.74
C GLU A 77 -16.53 -15.35 -10.02
N GLY A 78 -16.94 -15.33 -8.75
CA GLY A 78 -17.05 -16.55 -7.93
C GLY A 78 -15.73 -17.14 -7.44
N ALA A 79 -14.61 -16.54 -7.78
CA ALA A 79 -13.28 -17.07 -7.46
C ALA A 79 -12.68 -16.51 -6.17
N ARG A 80 -13.49 -15.94 -5.29
CA ARG A 80 -13.08 -15.56 -3.93
C ARG A 80 -13.02 -16.78 -3.01
N ASN A 81 -12.20 -17.78 -3.37
CA ASN A 81 -11.94 -18.89 -2.49
C ASN A 81 -11.05 -18.41 -1.35
N HIS A 82 -11.57 -18.42 -0.12
CA HIS A 82 -10.82 -18.09 1.10
C HIS A 82 -10.21 -16.67 1.15
N GLY A 83 -10.88 -15.68 0.53
CA GLY A 83 -10.43 -14.30 0.54
C GLY A 83 -9.27 -14.00 -0.42
N LEU A 84 -8.95 -14.88 -1.35
CA LEU A 84 -7.96 -14.66 -2.40
C LEU A 84 -8.66 -14.31 -3.72
N LEU A 85 -8.31 -13.15 -4.30
CA LEU A 85 -8.82 -12.75 -5.61
C LEU A 85 -8.21 -13.62 -6.72
N ASN A 86 -9.04 -14.03 -7.66
CA ASN A 86 -8.60 -14.77 -8.83
C ASN A 86 -8.30 -13.79 -9.99
N ILE A 87 -7.13 -13.24 -9.97
CA ILE A 87 -6.60 -12.40 -11.05
C ILE A 87 -5.19 -12.88 -11.39
N SER A 88 -4.94 -13.11 -12.68
CA SER A 88 -3.61 -13.46 -13.17
C SER A 88 -2.68 -12.23 -13.21
N ALA A 89 -1.36 -12.46 -13.24
CA ALA A 89 -0.40 -11.38 -13.47
C ALA A 89 -0.64 -10.70 -14.83
N GLU A 90 -0.94 -11.47 -15.87
CA GLU A 90 -1.25 -10.96 -17.21
C GLU A 90 -2.45 -10.01 -17.19
N ASP A 91 -3.55 -10.42 -16.57
CA ASP A 91 -4.75 -9.59 -16.43
C ASP A 91 -4.49 -8.34 -15.58
N PHE A 92 -3.69 -8.46 -14.52
CA PHE A 92 -3.30 -7.32 -13.70
C PHE A 92 -2.48 -6.30 -14.50
N PHE A 93 -1.54 -6.76 -15.32
CA PHE A 93 -0.71 -5.87 -16.16
C PHE A 93 -1.47 -5.25 -17.33
N ASP A 94 -2.64 -5.76 -17.65
CA ASP A 94 -3.53 -5.21 -18.68
C ASP A 94 -4.47 -4.11 -18.13
N ILE A 95 -4.38 -3.78 -16.84
CA ILE A 95 -5.19 -2.72 -16.24
C ILE A 95 -4.68 -1.34 -16.69
N ASP A 96 -5.59 -0.51 -17.19
CA ASP A 96 -5.29 0.89 -17.44
C ASP A 96 -5.39 1.71 -16.16
N LEU A 97 -4.27 2.30 -15.76
CA LEU A 97 -4.22 3.20 -14.61
C LEU A 97 -4.34 4.65 -15.06
N SER A 98 -5.32 5.36 -14.51
CA SER A 98 -5.47 6.80 -14.76
C SER A 98 -4.53 7.59 -13.85
N VAL A 99 -3.39 8.00 -14.39
CA VAL A 99 -2.35 8.75 -13.69
C VAL A 99 -2.00 10.02 -14.47
N PRO A 100 -1.49 11.08 -13.80
CA PRO A 100 -0.99 12.25 -14.49
C PRO A 100 0.11 11.88 -15.50
N LYS A 101 0.08 12.50 -16.66
CA LYS A 101 1.09 12.24 -17.70
C LYS A 101 2.43 12.89 -17.43
N ASP A 102 2.44 13.99 -16.70
CA ASP A 102 3.66 14.73 -16.36
C ASP A 102 4.29 14.17 -15.09
N VAL A 103 5.54 13.74 -15.20
CA VAL A 103 6.33 13.22 -14.07
C VAL A 103 6.52 14.28 -12.97
N ALA A 104 6.68 15.56 -13.35
CA ALA A 104 6.78 16.64 -12.36
C ALA A 104 5.50 16.77 -11.54
N GLU A 105 4.34 16.67 -12.17
CA GLU A 105 3.04 16.64 -11.49
C GLU A 105 2.91 15.42 -10.58
N GLN A 106 3.29 14.23 -11.05
CA GLN A 106 3.30 13.01 -10.23
C GLN A 106 4.14 13.21 -8.96
N LYS A 107 5.34 13.74 -9.08
CA LYS A 107 6.24 14.02 -7.94
C LYS A 107 5.64 15.02 -6.95
N GLN A 108 5.02 16.07 -7.45
CA GLN A 108 4.35 17.07 -6.60
C GLN A 108 3.19 16.47 -5.82
N ILE A 109 2.34 15.69 -6.46
CA ILE A 109 1.22 14.99 -5.82
C ILE A 109 1.75 14.01 -4.77
N GLY A 110 2.72 13.19 -5.11
CA GLY A 110 3.31 12.22 -4.19
C GLY A 110 3.93 12.87 -2.96
N ALA A 111 4.71 13.93 -3.15
CA ALA A 111 5.33 14.69 -2.06
C ALA A 111 4.28 15.35 -1.15
N PHE A 112 3.24 15.94 -1.74
CA PHE A 112 2.17 16.60 -0.99
C PHE A 112 1.40 15.60 -0.10
N ILE A 113 1.01 14.45 -0.64
CA ILE A 113 0.28 13.44 0.12
C ILE A 113 1.15 12.84 1.23
N ARG A 114 2.44 12.59 0.97
CA ARG A 114 3.38 12.15 2.01
C ARG A 114 3.52 13.17 3.14
N GLN A 115 3.58 14.46 2.82
CA GLN A 115 3.61 15.51 3.84
C GLN A 115 2.34 15.50 4.68
N LEU A 116 1.17 15.33 4.06
CA LEU A 116 -0.11 15.22 4.80
C LEU A 116 -0.12 14.00 5.72
N ASP A 117 0.32 12.84 5.26
CA ASP A 117 0.40 11.62 6.06
C ASP A 117 1.34 11.80 7.25
N ASN A 118 2.49 12.44 7.06
CA ASN A 118 3.42 12.74 8.14
C ASN A 118 2.82 13.71 9.18
N LEU A 119 2.10 14.74 8.73
CA LEU A 119 1.44 15.70 9.63
C LEU A 119 0.33 15.02 10.43
N ILE A 120 -0.48 14.17 9.80
CA ILE A 120 -1.53 13.39 10.46
C ILE A 120 -0.91 12.47 11.52
N THR A 121 0.16 11.76 11.18
CA THR A 121 0.86 10.86 12.10
C THR A 121 1.44 11.61 13.30
N LEU A 122 2.07 12.75 13.07
CA LEU A 122 2.60 13.61 14.16
C LEU A 122 1.50 14.15 15.05
N HIS A 123 0.37 14.56 14.48
CA HIS A 123 -0.79 15.03 15.23
C HIS A 123 -1.39 13.91 16.09
N GLN A 124 -1.53 12.71 15.54
CA GLN A 124 -2.00 11.54 16.28
C GLN A 124 -1.08 11.18 17.43
N ARG A 125 0.24 11.20 17.24
CA ARG A 125 1.23 10.98 18.30
C ARG A 125 1.12 12.01 19.40
N LYS A 126 1.01 13.29 19.07
CA LYS A 126 0.84 14.36 20.04
C LYS A 126 -0.42 14.17 20.88
N HIS A 127 -1.50 13.82 20.23
CA HIS A 127 -2.78 13.57 20.91
C HIS A 127 -2.68 12.36 21.85
N PHE A 128 -2.04 11.29 21.43
CA PHE A 128 -1.80 10.10 22.25
C PHE A 128 -0.96 10.40 23.48
N LEU A 129 0.12 11.17 23.35
CA LEU A 129 0.97 11.58 24.49
C LEU A 129 0.20 12.43 25.50
N ILE A 130 -0.68 13.33 25.05
CA ILE A 130 -1.56 14.12 25.93
C ILE A 130 -2.51 13.21 26.71
N LEU A 131 -3.10 12.21 26.05
CA LEU A 131 -3.97 11.23 26.71
C LEU A 131 -3.21 10.38 27.75
N GLU A 132 -1.99 9.95 27.44
CA GLU A 132 -1.14 9.25 28.41
C GLU A 132 -0.87 10.10 29.66
N ASP A 133 -0.50 11.36 29.49
CA ASP A 133 -0.26 12.29 30.61
C ASP A 133 -1.51 12.48 31.48
N ILE A 134 -2.68 12.60 30.86
CA ILE A 134 -3.95 12.71 31.59
C ILE A 134 -4.23 11.43 32.38
N MET A 135 -4.03 10.27 31.76
CA MET A 135 -4.24 8.97 32.43
C MET A 135 -3.29 8.77 33.61
N LEU A 136 -2.00 9.06 33.45
CA LEU A 136 -1.00 8.96 34.50
C LEU A 136 -1.30 9.90 35.68
N ASN A 137 -1.72 11.13 35.41
CA ASN A 137 -2.13 12.07 36.42
C ASN A 137 -3.36 11.61 37.20
N ASN A 138 -4.30 10.95 36.55
CA ASN A 138 -5.48 10.39 37.21
C ASN A 138 -5.12 9.18 38.10
N ILE A 139 -4.21 8.29 37.62
CA ILE A 139 -3.72 7.16 38.40
C ILE A 139 -2.99 7.65 39.67
N ASN A 140 -2.11 8.62 39.54
CA ASN A 140 -1.37 9.18 40.68
C ASN A 140 -2.32 9.82 41.71
N LYS A 141 -3.44 10.38 41.30
CA LYS A 141 -4.46 10.90 42.21
C LYS A 141 -5.22 9.79 42.95
N MET A 142 -5.41 8.63 42.30
CA MET A 142 -6.08 7.48 42.93
C MET A 142 -5.17 6.78 43.99
N ASP A 143 -3.86 6.77 43.80
CA ASP A 143 -2.88 6.15 44.71
C ASP A 143 -2.66 6.96 45.99
N LEU A 144 -3.23 8.16 46.07
CA LEU A 144 -3.16 9.02 47.29
C LEU A 144 -4.26 8.70 48.30
N PHE A 145 -5.12 7.74 48.03
CA PHE A 145 -6.23 7.30 48.87
C PHE A 145 -6.17 5.78 49.13
#